data_133bc8f4a6818a24d6474d60fccf9efe
#
_entry.id   133bc8f4a6818a24d6474d60fccf9efe
#
_cell.length_a   1.000
_cell.length_b   1.000
_cell.length_c   1.000
_cell.angle_alpha   90.00
_cell.angle_beta   90.00
_cell.angle_gamma   90.00
#
_symmetry.space_group_name_H-M   'P 1'
#
loop_
_entity.id
_entity.type
_entity.pdbx_description
1 polymer ?
#
loop_
_entity_poly.entity_id
_entity_poly.type
_entity_poly.pdbx_seq_one_letter_code
_entity_poly.pdbx_strand_id
1 'polypeptide(L)'
;MSHIHHHHHHSDQSSDRGLIFAVSINILLTAFQFIGGLISGSLALIADALHNLSDAASLGIAIIARKISRKPADDFKTFGYKRAETIAALINLTILVVISIYLVYEAVWRFISPSSINGGIIIIVAGIALVIDLVTAFITLRLSKNNLNMKAAFLHNLSDALSSLAVIISGVLISFYQWFWIDSFLTMVLALFILYQAFIMLPKTIHLLMEGAPETIDIKDIKSSISNLKNIEDVHHVHIWSLDEKTIALEAHIVANIDSFDEMESLKQLVKQELADKFNITHSTLEFEHEMMC
;
A
#
# COMPACT_ATOMS: atom_id res chain seq x y z
N MET A 1 -44.55 -7.48 -10.16
CA MET A 1 -43.99 -8.40 -9.13
C MET A 1 -42.48 -8.34 -9.22
N SER A 2 -41.89 -7.54 -8.36
CA SER A 2 -40.43 -7.31 -8.34
C SER A 2 -39.81 -8.21 -7.28
N HIS A 3 -38.97 -9.16 -7.72
CA HIS A 3 -38.19 -10.00 -6.81
C HIS A 3 -36.94 -9.25 -6.33
N ILE A 4 -36.99 -8.81 -5.09
CA ILE A 4 -35.82 -8.25 -4.36
C ILE A 4 -34.98 -9.45 -3.94
N HIS A 5 -33.81 -9.63 -4.57
CA HIS A 5 -32.79 -10.56 -4.11
C HIS A 5 -32.03 -9.94 -2.94
N HIS A 6 -32.33 -10.39 -1.74
CA HIS A 6 -31.52 -10.16 -0.55
C HIS A 6 -30.20 -10.97 -0.70
N HIS A 7 -29.10 -10.33 -1.01
CA HIS A 7 -27.78 -10.91 -0.84
C HIS A 7 -27.43 -10.92 0.66
N HIS A 8 -27.38 -12.10 1.23
CA HIS A 8 -26.96 -12.34 2.61
C HIS A 8 -25.46 -12.01 2.78
N HIS A 9 -25.16 -10.93 3.49
CA HIS A 9 -23.81 -10.58 4.00
C HIS A 9 -23.43 -11.46 5.20
N HIS A 10 -23.15 -12.76 4.98
CA HIS A 10 -22.66 -13.65 6.03
C HIS A 10 -21.15 -13.99 5.95
N SER A 11 -20.39 -13.39 5.01
CA SER A 11 -18.96 -13.68 4.83
C SER A 11 -18.00 -12.71 5.55
N ASP A 12 -18.45 -11.53 6.01
CA ASP A 12 -17.54 -10.48 6.53
C ASP A 12 -17.06 -10.75 7.96
N GLN A 13 -17.88 -11.28 8.86
CA GLN A 13 -17.51 -11.40 10.28
C GLN A 13 -16.47 -12.49 10.57
N SER A 14 -16.41 -13.57 9.80
CA SER A 14 -15.39 -14.61 9.98
C SER A 14 -14.03 -14.17 9.43
N SER A 15 -14.01 -13.35 8.38
CA SER A 15 -12.82 -12.74 7.79
C SER A 15 -12.18 -11.74 8.75
N ASP A 16 -12.98 -10.87 9.40
CA ASP A 16 -12.48 -9.86 10.33
C ASP A 16 -11.83 -10.46 11.59
N ARG A 17 -12.39 -11.54 12.12
CA ARG A 17 -11.81 -12.22 13.29
C ARG A 17 -10.47 -12.89 12.96
N GLY A 18 -10.36 -13.52 11.80
CA GLY A 18 -9.11 -14.09 11.32
C GLY A 18 -8.02 -13.05 11.13
N LEU A 19 -8.38 -11.89 10.58
CA LEU A 19 -7.48 -10.76 10.38
C LEU A 19 -6.99 -10.17 11.71
N ILE A 20 -7.88 -9.93 12.66
CA ILE A 20 -7.53 -9.43 14.01
C ILE A 20 -6.59 -10.42 14.71
N PHE A 21 -6.86 -11.71 14.61
CA PHE A 21 -6.02 -12.75 15.20
C PHE A 21 -4.62 -12.76 14.58
N ALA A 22 -4.51 -12.71 13.25
CA ALA A 22 -3.23 -12.65 12.54
C ALA A 22 -2.41 -11.41 12.93
N VAL A 23 -3.05 -10.23 12.97
CA VAL A 23 -2.41 -8.97 13.41
C VAL A 23 -1.93 -9.09 14.86
N SER A 24 -2.74 -9.67 15.75
CA SER A 24 -2.37 -9.82 17.17
C SER A 24 -1.16 -10.73 17.35
N ILE A 25 -1.10 -11.84 16.62
CA ILE A 25 0.07 -12.75 16.64
C ILE A 25 1.31 -12.04 16.13
N ASN A 26 1.18 -11.29 15.02
CA ASN A 26 2.31 -10.58 14.43
C ASN A 26 2.84 -9.46 15.36
N ILE A 27 1.96 -8.71 16.01
CA ILE A 27 2.35 -7.72 17.04
C ILE A 27 3.06 -8.40 18.22
N LEU A 28 2.55 -9.53 18.69
CA LEU A 28 3.17 -10.28 19.79
C LEU A 28 4.55 -10.80 19.41
N LEU A 29 4.68 -11.38 18.22
CA LEU A 29 5.96 -11.83 17.67
C LEU A 29 6.95 -10.67 17.56
N THR A 30 6.53 -9.57 16.99
CA THR A 30 7.33 -8.34 16.85
C THR A 30 7.83 -7.82 18.21
N ALA A 31 6.95 -7.76 19.20
CA ALA A 31 7.33 -7.35 20.56
C ALA A 31 8.37 -8.32 21.15
N PHE A 32 8.19 -9.60 20.93
CA PHE A 32 9.14 -10.64 21.38
C PHE A 32 10.50 -10.49 20.68
N GLN A 33 10.52 -10.30 19.36
CA GLN A 33 11.75 -10.06 18.59
C GLN A 33 12.44 -8.76 19.01
N PHE A 34 11.69 -7.68 19.23
CA PHE A 34 12.24 -6.39 19.66
C PHE A 34 12.91 -6.49 21.04
N ILE A 35 12.22 -7.10 22.02
CA ILE A 35 12.77 -7.34 23.36
C ILE A 35 13.99 -8.27 23.27
N GLY A 36 13.92 -9.33 22.49
CA GLY A 36 15.04 -10.25 22.25
C GLY A 36 16.25 -9.55 21.62
N GLY A 37 16.01 -8.61 20.68
CA GLY A 37 17.04 -7.78 20.07
C GLY A 37 17.71 -6.85 21.07
N LEU A 38 16.95 -6.21 21.95
CA LEU A 38 17.51 -5.36 23.02
C LEU A 38 18.35 -6.18 24.02
N ILE A 39 17.85 -7.33 24.44
CA ILE A 39 18.55 -8.19 25.42
C ILE A 39 19.81 -8.83 24.81
N SER A 40 19.75 -9.26 23.56
CA SER A 40 20.90 -9.85 22.85
C SER A 40 21.92 -8.83 22.39
N GLY A 41 21.54 -7.55 22.28
CA GLY A 41 22.34 -6.49 21.66
C GLY A 41 22.37 -6.54 20.13
N SER A 42 21.55 -7.38 19.48
CA SER A 42 21.51 -7.55 18.02
C SER A 42 20.68 -6.46 17.34
N LEU A 43 21.32 -5.69 16.47
CA LEU A 43 20.64 -4.74 15.60
C LEU A 43 19.88 -5.42 14.47
N ALA A 44 20.39 -6.55 13.96
CA ALA A 44 19.72 -7.29 12.91
C ALA A 44 18.36 -7.82 13.39
N LEU A 45 18.27 -8.32 14.62
CA LEU A 45 17.02 -8.77 15.22
C LEU A 45 16.06 -7.58 15.49
N ILE A 46 16.57 -6.42 15.86
CA ILE A 46 15.76 -5.19 16.00
C ILE A 46 15.27 -4.72 14.64
N ALA A 47 16.10 -4.75 13.59
CA ALA A 47 15.71 -4.35 12.24
C ALA A 47 14.59 -5.24 11.68
N ASP A 48 14.70 -6.55 11.87
CA ASP A 48 13.68 -7.54 11.50
C ASP A 48 12.36 -7.30 12.28
N ALA A 49 12.46 -7.06 13.60
CA ALA A 49 11.32 -6.69 14.43
C ALA A 49 10.62 -5.39 13.97
N LEU A 50 11.39 -4.36 13.60
CA LEU A 50 10.83 -3.09 13.14
C LEU A 50 10.18 -3.21 11.76
N HIS A 51 10.69 -4.08 10.88
CA HIS A 51 10.03 -4.43 9.63
C HIS A 51 8.67 -5.07 9.89
N ASN A 52 8.63 -6.13 10.68
CA ASN A 52 7.39 -6.82 11.06
C ASN A 52 6.39 -5.90 11.80
N LEU A 53 6.89 -4.96 12.64
CA LEU A 53 6.05 -3.96 13.29
C LEU A 53 5.41 -3.02 12.27
N SER A 54 6.17 -2.59 11.27
CA SER A 54 5.64 -1.73 10.23
C SER A 54 4.54 -2.41 9.43
N ASP A 55 4.68 -3.69 9.13
CA ASP A 55 3.66 -4.45 8.39
C ASP A 55 2.39 -4.62 9.23
N ALA A 56 2.54 -4.97 10.50
CA ALA A 56 1.41 -5.04 11.43
C ALA A 56 0.76 -3.67 11.65
N ALA A 57 1.56 -2.61 11.79
CA ALA A 57 1.07 -1.23 11.93
C ALA A 57 0.35 -0.76 10.66
N SER A 58 0.91 -1.05 9.46
CA SER A 58 0.28 -0.75 8.17
C SER A 58 -1.11 -1.36 8.08
N LEU A 59 -1.26 -2.62 8.48
CA LEU A 59 -2.56 -3.30 8.48
C LEU A 59 -3.53 -2.68 9.50
N GLY A 60 -3.06 -2.37 10.72
CA GLY A 60 -3.85 -1.69 11.74
C GLY A 60 -4.29 -0.28 11.32
N ILE A 61 -3.37 0.51 10.77
CA ILE A 61 -3.62 1.85 10.24
C ILE A 61 -4.60 1.78 9.06
N ALA A 62 -4.44 0.79 8.15
CA ALA A 62 -5.34 0.60 7.03
C ALA A 62 -6.78 0.30 7.48
N ILE A 63 -6.98 -0.48 8.55
CA ILE A 63 -8.31 -0.74 9.12
C ILE A 63 -8.96 0.56 9.62
N ILE A 64 -8.21 1.37 10.37
CA ILE A 64 -8.69 2.66 10.90
C ILE A 64 -8.96 3.63 9.74
N ALA A 65 -8.03 3.76 8.82
CA ALA A 65 -8.13 4.64 7.66
C ALA A 65 -9.32 4.26 6.77
N ARG A 66 -9.54 2.95 6.54
CA ARG A 66 -10.71 2.44 5.82
C ARG A 66 -12.03 2.77 6.52
N LYS A 67 -12.07 2.73 7.85
CA LYS A 67 -13.25 3.16 8.60
C LYS A 67 -13.50 4.67 8.45
N ILE A 68 -12.44 5.47 8.38
CA ILE A 68 -12.52 6.91 8.16
C ILE A 68 -12.91 7.19 6.70
N SER A 69 -12.30 6.52 5.72
CA SER A 69 -12.55 6.72 4.29
C SER A 69 -14.00 6.44 3.88
N ARG A 70 -14.70 5.57 4.61
CA ARG A 70 -16.13 5.25 4.41
C ARG A 70 -17.08 6.33 4.92
N LYS A 71 -16.60 7.36 5.63
CA LYS A 71 -17.47 8.47 6.04
C LYS A 71 -17.97 9.22 4.80
N PRO A 72 -19.26 9.58 4.76
CA PRO A 72 -19.81 10.35 3.67
C PRO A 72 -19.14 11.73 3.57
N ALA A 73 -19.29 12.36 2.43
CA ALA A 73 -18.91 13.76 2.25
C ALA A 73 -19.70 14.65 3.21
N ASP A 74 -19.07 15.72 3.65
CA ASP A 74 -19.65 16.78 4.48
C ASP A 74 -19.21 18.16 3.95
N ASP A 75 -19.65 19.22 4.59
CA ASP A 75 -19.36 20.61 4.18
C ASP A 75 -17.85 20.95 4.24
N PHE A 76 -17.04 20.19 5.01
CA PHE A 76 -15.59 20.38 5.12
C PHE A 76 -14.79 19.47 4.21
N LYS A 77 -15.33 18.32 3.87
CA LYS A 77 -14.72 17.28 3.03
C LYS A 77 -15.71 16.88 1.93
N THR A 78 -15.83 17.74 0.92
CA THR A 78 -16.85 17.62 -0.13
C THR A 78 -16.69 16.37 -0.99
N PHE A 79 -15.46 15.83 -1.17
CA PHE A 79 -15.17 14.53 -1.78
C PHE A 79 -15.16 13.38 -0.75
N GLY A 80 -15.53 13.63 0.52
CA GLY A 80 -15.46 12.68 1.61
C GLY A 80 -14.04 12.47 2.13
N TYR A 81 -13.85 11.38 2.84
CA TYR A 81 -12.60 11.08 3.56
C TYR A 81 -11.74 10.01 2.86
N LYS A 82 -11.94 9.80 1.56
CA LYS A 82 -11.31 8.71 0.77
C LYS A 82 -9.79 8.70 0.84
N ARG A 83 -9.16 9.87 0.88
CA ARG A 83 -7.70 10.03 0.98
C ARG A 83 -7.10 9.65 2.33
N ALA A 84 -7.92 9.29 3.33
CA ALA A 84 -7.42 8.88 4.65
C ALA A 84 -6.49 7.66 4.56
N GLU A 85 -6.77 6.71 3.66
CA GLU A 85 -5.92 5.53 3.45
C GLU A 85 -4.56 5.92 2.86
N THR A 86 -4.54 6.83 1.88
CA THR A 86 -3.31 7.32 1.25
C THR A 86 -2.43 8.13 2.23
N ILE A 87 -3.07 8.97 3.06
CA ILE A 87 -2.36 9.73 4.11
C ILE A 87 -1.75 8.76 5.14
N ALA A 88 -2.49 7.75 5.53
CA ALA A 88 -2.02 6.73 6.45
C ALA A 88 -0.82 5.96 5.89
N ALA A 89 -0.87 5.58 4.61
CA ALA A 89 0.25 4.96 3.91
C ALA A 89 1.48 5.89 3.84
N LEU A 90 1.29 7.19 3.56
CA LEU A 90 2.39 8.15 3.55
C LEU A 90 3.08 8.27 4.92
N ILE A 91 2.30 8.34 6.00
CA ILE A 91 2.83 8.41 7.37
C ILE A 91 3.65 7.16 7.66
N ASN A 92 3.13 5.97 7.36
CA ASN A 92 3.83 4.72 7.59
C ASN A 92 5.14 4.62 6.80
N LEU A 93 5.11 4.93 5.51
CA LEU A 93 6.30 4.94 4.64
C LEU A 93 7.35 5.95 5.14
N THR A 94 6.93 7.12 5.60
CA THR A 94 7.83 8.14 6.16
C THR A 94 8.53 7.62 7.42
N ILE A 95 7.78 6.98 8.33
CA ILE A 95 8.33 6.37 9.54
C ILE A 95 9.36 5.29 9.17
N LEU A 96 9.04 4.42 8.20
CA LEU A 96 9.95 3.39 7.70
C LEU A 96 11.27 3.97 7.16
N VAL A 97 11.19 5.03 6.36
CA VAL A 97 12.38 5.72 5.83
C VAL A 97 13.24 6.24 6.97
N VAL A 98 12.66 6.93 7.96
CA VAL A 98 13.40 7.48 9.10
C VAL A 98 14.07 6.37 9.91
N ILE A 99 13.34 5.30 10.22
CA ILE A 99 13.86 4.16 10.96
C ILE A 99 14.99 3.47 10.19
N SER A 100 14.81 3.25 8.89
CA SER A 100 15.83 2.59 8.05
C SER A 100 17.12 3.41 7.96
N ILE A 101 17.03 4.73 7.82
CA ILE A 101 18.19 5.62 7.83
C ILE A 101 18.93 5.54 9.18
N TYR A 102 18.17 5.55 10.29
CA TYR A 102 18.74 5.38 11.62
C TYR A 102 19.45 4.02 11.78
N LEU A 103 18.86 2.94 11.30
CA LEU A 103 19.45 1.60 11.35
C LEU A 103 20.75 1.51 10.52
N VAL A 104 20.79 2.13 9.34
CA VAL A 104 22.00 2.22 8.52
C VAL A 104 23.09 2.98 9.28
N TYR A 105 22.76 4.13 9.87
CA TYR A 105 23.71 4.89 10.67
C TYR A 105 24.28 4.08 11.84
N GLU A 106 23.41 3.44 12.62
CA GLU A 106 23.80 2.64 13.78
C GLU A 106 24.60 1.39 13.36
N ALA A 107 24.23 0.75 12.24
CA ALA A 107 24.97 -0.39 11.69
C ALA A 107 26.39 -0.01 11.28
N VAL A 108 26.58 1.14 10.64
CA VAL A 108 27.92 1.67 10.30
C VAL A 108 28.73 1.91 11.57
N TRP A 109 28.13 2.54 12.58
CA TRP A 109 28.82 2.82 13.86
C TRP A 109 29.26 1.52 14.56
N ARG A 110 28.39 0.53 14.67
CA ARG A 110 28.69 -0.77 15.29
C ARG A 110 29.60 -1.65 14.45
N PHE A 111 29.66 -1.43 13.13
CA PHE A 111 30.65 -2.09 12.28
C PHE A 111 32.09 -1.63 12.62
N ILE A 112 32.25 -0.33 12.93
CA ILE A 112 33.57 0.27 13.33
C ILE A 112 33.89 -0.05 14.77
N SER A 113 32.88 -0.07 15.65
CA SER A 113 33.04 -0.29 17.11
C SER A 113 32.08 -1.41 17.56
N PRO A 114 32.41 -2.68 17.29
CA PRO A 114 31.53 -3.80 17.61
C PRO A 114 31.26 -3.92 19.10
N SER A 115 29.99 -4.11 19.48
CA SER A 115 29.59 -4.45 20.84
C SER A 115 29.45 -5.96 21.00
N SER A 116 29.53 -6.45 22.22
CA SER A 116 29.26 -7.86 22.51
C SER A 116 27.80 -8.20 22.29
N ILE A 117 27.53 -9.27 21.57
CA ILE A 117 26.20 -9.73 21.18
C ILE A 117 26.02 -11.17 21.66
N ASN A 118 24.83 -11.49 22.19
CA ASN A 118 24.50 -12.85 22.62
C ASN A 118 23.84 -13.62 21.46
N GLY A 119 24.66 -14.38 20.72
CA GLY A 119 24.18 -15.17 19.57
C GLY A 119 23.16 -16.26 19.97
N GLY A 120 23.22 -16.82 21.17
CA GLY A 120 22.27 -17.82 21.65
C GLY A 120 20.83 -17.27 21.73
N ILE A 121 20.67 -16.03 22.23
CA ILE A 121 19.37 -15.36 22.28
C ILE A 121 18.86 -15.10 20.87
N ILE A 122 19.73 -14.64 19.95
CA ILE A 122 19.36 -14.43 18.54
C ILE A 122 18.79 -15.70 17.93
N ILE A 123 19.48 -16.84 18.07
CA ILE A 123 19.07 -18.12 17.50
C ILE A 123 17.67 -18.52 18.01
N ILE A 124 17.42 -18.38 19.31
CA ILE A 124 16.13 -18.77 19.91
C ILE A 124 15.01 -17.87 19.39
N VAL A 125 15.21 -16.54 19.43
CA VAL A 125 14.18 -15.57 19.09
C VAL A 125 13.88 -15.61 17.59
N ALA A 126 14.91 -15.57 16.74
CA ALA A 126 14.73 -15.65 15.29
C ALA A 126 14.26 -17.06 14.86
N GLY A 127 14.59 -18.13 15.61
CA GLY A 127 14.07 -19.46 15.37
C GLY A 127 12.56 -19.55 15.57
N ILE A 128 12.02 -18.92 16.61
CA ILE A 128 10.58 -18.82 16.83
C ILE A 128 9.91 -18.03 15.71
N ALA A 129 10.51 -16.90 15.30
CA ALA A 129 10.02 -16.09 14.18
C ALA A 129 9.96 -16.91 12.88
N LEU A 130 11.06 -17.58 12.53
CA LEU A 130 11.13 -18.44 11.33
C LEU A 130 10.04 -19.49 11.30
N VAL A 131 9.75 -20.15 12.43
CA VAL A 131 8.67 -21.16 12.50
C VAL A 131 7.32 -20.54 12.22
N ILE A 132 7.03 -19.37 12.78
CA ILE A 132 5.77 -18.65 12.55
C ILE A 132 5.66 -18.21 11.10
N ASP A 133 6.73 -17.64 10.52
CA ASP A 133 6.77 -17.18 9.12
C ASP A 133 6.59 -18.34 8.14
N LEU A 134 7.21 -19.49 8.40
CA LEU A 134 7.05 -20.70 7.58
C LEU A 134 5.62 -21.26 7.66
N VAL A 135 5.01 -21.25 8.84
CA VAL A 135 3.62 -21.72 9.02
C VAL A 135 2.67 -20.79 8.27
N THR A 136 2.83 -19.47 8.39
CA THR A 136 2.00 -18.50 7.67
C THR A 136 2.23 -18.54 6.16
N ALA A 137 3.48 -18.71 5.71
CA ALA A 137 3.81 -18.94 4.30
C ALA A 137 3.15 -20.21 3.75
N PHE A 138 3.17 -21.30 4.50
CA PHE A 138 2.54 -22.55 4.07
C PHE A 138 1.01 -22.45 3.97
N ILE A 139 0.36 -21.75 4.91
CA ILE A 139 -1.08 -21.50 4.88
C ILE A 139 -1.44 -20.63 3.66
N THR A 140 -0.72 -19.53 3.45
CA THR A 140 -0.95 -18.64 2.31
C THR A 140 -0.65 -19.29 0.96
N LEU A 141 0.35 -20.17 0.88
CA LEU A 141 0.65 -20.98 -0.31
C LEU A 141 -0.54 -21.86 -0.71
N ARG A 142 -1.18 -22.54 0.26
CA ARG A 142 -2.35 -23.37 -0.01
C ARG A 142 -3.54 -22.57 -0.56
N LEU A 143 -3.70 -21.34 -0.12
CA LEU A 143 -4.77 -20.44 -0.52
C LEU A 143 -4.45 -19.65 -1.82
N SER A 144 -3.19 -19.70 -2.29
CA SER A 144 -2.71 -18.87 -3.41
C SER A 144 -3.11 -19.37 -4.80
N LYS A 145 -3.59 -20.63 -4.94
CA LYS A 145 -3.78 -21.29 -6.25
C LYS A 145 -4.66 -20.50 -7.25
N ASN A 146 -5.64 -19.71 -6.75
CA ASN A 146 -6.55 -18.93 -7.60
C ASN A 146 -6.73 -17.48 -7.10
N ASN A 147 -5.83 -16.98 -6.26
CA ASN A 147 -5.97 -15.65 -5.66
C ASN A 147 -4.62 -14.93 -5.65
N LEU A 148 -4.51 -13.86 -6.46
CA LEU A 148 -3.30 -13.05 -6.60
C LEU A 148 -2.87 -12.41 -5.27
N ASN A 149 -3.83 -11.98 -4.43
CA ASN A 149 -3.53 -11.40 -3.12
C ASN A 149 -2.91 -12.45 -2.18
N MET A 150 -3.40 -13.69 -2.20
CA MET A 150 -2.81 -14.78 -1.43
C MET A 150 -1.42 -15.16 -1.93
N LYS A 151 -1.17 -15.04 -3.24
CA LYS A 151 0.17 -15.24 -3.82
C LYS A 151 1.14 -14.14 -3.35
N ALA A 152 0.71 -12.90 -3.32
CA ALA A 152 1.52 -11.79 -2.79
C ALA A 152 1.82 -11.99 -1.30
N ALA A 153 0.82 -12.36 -0.48
CA ALA A 153 1.00 -12.67 0.93
C ALA A 153 1.95 -13.86 1.17
N PHE A 154 1.90 -14.90 0.33
CA PHE A 154 2.87 -16.01 0.39
C PHE A 154 4.30 -15.54 0.12
N LEU A 155 4.51 -14.73 -0.92
CA LEU A 155 5.85 -14.21 -1.24
C LEU A 155 6.40 -13.31 -0.14
N HIS A 156 5.55 -12.51 0.48
CA HIS A 156 5.90 -11.67 1.63
C HIS A 156 6.33 -12.53 2.82
N ASN A 157 5.50 -13.47 3.29
CA ASN A 157 5.84 -14.36 4.40
C ASN A 157 7.09 -15.23 4.13
N LEU A 158 7.32 -15.58 2.86
CA LEU A 158 8.54 -16.28 2.46
C LEU A 158 9.77 -15.38 2.58
N SER A 159 9.64 -14.09 2.23
CA SER A 159 10.70 -13.10 2.40
C SER A 159 11.06 -12.91 3.88
N ASP A 160 10.05 -12.85 4.76
CA ASP A 160 10.23 -12.73 6.21
C ASP A 160 10.92 -13.97 6.79
N ALA A 161 10.52 -15.16 6.34
CA ALA A 161 11.19 -16.40 6.70
C ALA A 161 12.67 -16.43 6.26
N LEU A 162 13.00 -15.89 5.08
CA LEU A 162 14.40 -15.77 4.63
C LEU A 162 15.18 -14.76 5.46
N SER A 163 14.57 -13.63 5.85
CA SER A 163 15.15 -12.66 6.78
C SER A 163 15.47 -13.31 8.13
N SER A 164 14.47 -13.95 8.75
CA SER A 164 14.64 -14.69 10.02
C SER A 164 15.72 -15.75 9.93
N LEU A 165 15.82 -16.48 8.81
CA LEU A 165 16.89 -17.47 8.57
C LEU A 165 18.27 -16.80 8.52
N ALA A 166 18.42 -15.65 7.85
CA ALA A 166 19.67 -14.90 7.80
C ALA A 166 20.08 -14.42 9.20
N VAL A 167 19.11 -13.98 10.02
CA VAL A 167 19.36 -13.59 11.43
C VAL A 167 19.81 -14.78 12.27
N ILE A 168 19.24 -15.98 12.06
CA ILE A 168 19.71 -17.21 12.73
C ILE A 168 21.16 -17.53 12.35
N ILE A 169 21.49 -17.47 11.05
CA ILE A 169 22.86 -17.72 10.57
C ILE A 169 23.82 -16.72 11.23
N SER A 170 23.48 -15.45 11.30
CA SER A 170 24.25 -14.43 12.03
C SER A 170 24.46 -14.84 13.49
N GLY A 171 23.39 -15.23 14.20
CA GLY A 171 23.46 -15.68 15.59
C GLY A 171 24.37 -16.90 15.80
N VAL A 172 24.34 -17.87 14.88
CA VAL A 172 25.22 -19.04 14.88
C VAL A 172 26.70 -18.62 14.73
N LEU A 173 26.99 -17.78 13.73
CA LEU A 173 28.36 -17.32 13.47
C LEU A 173 28.90 -16.48 14.64
N ILE A 174 28.07 -15.66 15.28
CA ILE A 174 28.42 -14.92 16.48
C ILE A 174 28.70 -15.89 17.65
N SER A 175 27.86 -16.92 17.86
CA SER A 175 28.04 -17.86 18.98
C SER A 175 29.31 -18.70 18.86
N PHE A 176 29.67 -19.14 17.64
CA PHE A 176 30.83 -20.02 17.45
C PHE A 176 32.15 -19.27 17.18
N TYR A 177 32.09 -18.18 16.42
CA TYR A 177 33.28 -17.46 15.93
C TYR A 177 33.43 -16.07 16.51
N GLN A 178 32.45 -15.57 17.28
CA GLN A 178 32.42 -14.21 17.83
C GLN A 178 32.57 -13.11 16.78
N TRP A 179 32.06 -13.32 15.59
CA TRP A 179 32.09 -12.38 14.49
C TRP A 179 30.95 -11.35 14.63
N PHE A 180 31.08 -10.45 15.60
CA PHE A 180 30.04 -9.45 15.92
C PHE A 180 29.74 -8.50 14.78
N TRP A 181 30.69 -8.26 13.87
CA TRP A 181 30.48 -7.43 12.68
C TRP A 181 29.40 -7.95 11.73
N ILE A 182 29.11 -9.24 11.75
CA ILE A 182 28.08 -9.87 10.90
C ILE A 182 26.69 -9.33 11.22
N ASP A 183 26.37 -9.06 12.48
CA ASP A 183 25.09 -8.45 12.88
C ASP A 183 24.93 -7.06 12.25
N SER A 184 25.96 -6.24 12.32
CA SER A 184 25.96 -4.90 11.71
C SER A 184 25.86 -4.97 10.18
N PHE A 185 26.55 -5.91 9.54
CA PHE A 185 26.45 -6.13 8.10
C PHE A 185 25.04 -6.55 7.69
N LEU A 186 24.46 -7.53 8.38
CA LEU A 186 23.10 -8.00 8.10
C LEU A 186 22.07 -6.89 8.35
N THR A 187 22.23 -6.13 9.45
CA THR A 187 21.39 -4.94 9.71
C THR A 187 21.42 -3.97 8.56
N MET A 188 22.59 -3.67 8.02
CA MET A 188 22.74 -2.78 6.88
C MET A 188 22.02 -3.30 5.65
N VAL A 189 22.13 -4.60 5.35
CA VAL A 189 21.44 -5.23 4.21
C VAL A 189 19.94 -5.13 4.39
N LEU A 190 19.40 -5.48 5.58
CA LEU A 190 17.98 -5.41 5.87
C LEU A 190 17.46 -3.96 5.81
N ALA A 191 18.16 -3.01 6.43
CA ALA A 191 17.75 -1.61 6.41
C ALA A 191 17.77 -1.01 5.00
N LEU A 192 18.76 -1.33 4.17
CA LEU A 192 18.79 -0.90 2.76
C LEU A 192 17.68 -1.54 1.93
N PHE A 193 17.32 -2.78 2.21
CA PHE A 193 16.20 -3.46 1.55
C PHE A 193 14.87 -2.79 1.89
N ILE A 194 14.62 -2.49 3.18
CA ILE A 194 13.41 -1.77 3.63
C ILE A 194 13.37 -0.36 3.00
N LEU A 195 14.50 0.34 3.01
CA LEU A 195 14.61 1.67 2.42
C LEU A 195 14.33 1.66 0.92
N TYR A 196 14.84 0.66 0.19
CA TYR A 196 14.57 0.47 -1.24
C TYR A 196 13.08 0.28 -1.52
N GLN A 197 12.40 -0.57 -0.74
CA GLN A 197 10.96 -0.77 -0.88
C GLN A 197 10.16 0.53 -0.60
N ALA A 198 10.53 1.25 0.46
CA ALA A 198 9.91 2.52 0.79
C ALA A 198 10.08 3.56 -0.34
N PHE A 199 11.27 3.64 -0.96
CA PHE A 199 11.53 4.55 -2.09
C PHE A 199 10.78 4.19 -3.36
N ILE A 200 10.37 2.93 -3.56
CA ILE A 200 9.51 2.55 -4.70
C ILE A 200 8.05 2.94 -4.43
N MET A 201 7.58 2.82 -3.18
CA MET A 201 6.18 3.07 -2.83
C MET A 201 5.89 4.55 -2.57
N LEU A 202 6.84 5.29 -2.01
CA LEU A 202 6.67 6.69 -1.63
C LEU A 202 6.26 7.59 -2.80
N PRO A 203 6.90 7.55 -3.99
CA PRO A 203 6.49 8.36 -5.14
C PRO A 203 5.06 8.09 -5.58
N LYS A 204 4.62 6.83 -5.57
CA LYS A 204 3.24 6.46 -5.95
C LYS A 204 2.21 7.04 -4.98
N THR A 205 2.52 6.99 -3.69
CA THR A 205 1.65 7.57 -2.64
C THR A 205 1.59 9.09 -2.75
N ILE A 206 2.73 9.74 -3.04
CA ILE A 206 2.81 11.19 -3.27
C ILE A 206 2.06 11.56 -4.55
N HIS A 207 2.22 10.81 -5.64
CA HIS A 207 1.52 11.04 -6.90
C HIS A 207 -0.01 11.04 -6.71
N LEU A 208 -0.54 10.09 -5.95
CA LEU A 208 -1.96 10.04 -5.62
C LEU A 208 -2.43 11.25 -4.80
N LEU A 209 -1.61 11.72 -3.84
CA LEU A 209 -1.92 12.91 -3.03
C LEU A 209 -1.83 14.22 -3.83
N MET A 210 -0.94 14.26 -4.81
CA MET A 210 -0.77 15.40 -5.74
C MET A 210 -1.78 15.40 -6.89
N GLU A 211 -2.88 14.63 -6.77
CA GLU A 211 -3.93 14.55 -7.78
C GLU A 211 -3.41 14.05 -9.14
N GLY A 212 -2.42 13.16 -9.09
CA GLY A 212 -1.82 12.57 -10.28
C GLY A 212 -2.82 11.75 -11.10
N ALA A 213 -2.63 11.77 -12.42
CA ALA A 213 -3.41 10.94 -13.33
C ALA A 213 -3.17 9.45 -13.07
N PRO A 214 -4.21 8.59 -13.16
CA PRO A 214 -4.04 7.15 -13.02
C PRO A 214 -3.04 6.60 -14.05
N GLU A 215 -2.06 5.80 -13.62
CA GLU A 215 -1.03 5.21 -14.51
C GLU A 215 -1.63 4.33 -15.64
N THR A 216 -2.87 3.87 -15.46
CA THR A 216 -3.55 2.97 -16.40
C THR A 216 -4.33 3.68 -17.49
N ILE A 217 -4.42 5.01 -17.47
CA ILE A 217 -5.25 5.80 -18.38
C ILE A 217 -4.38 6.86 -19.07
N ASP A 218 -4.33 6.84 -20.40
CA ASP A 218 -3.72 7.92 -21.18
C ASP A 218 -4.79 9.00 -21.44
N ILE A 219 -4.45 10.26 -21.12
CA ILE A 219 -5.32 11.42 -21.40
C ILE A 219 -5.64 11.54 -22.90
N LYS A 220 -4.72 11.10 -23.78
CA LYS A 220 -4.94 11.11 -25.23
C LYS A 220 -6.06 10.16 -25.65
N ASP A 221 -6.18 9.00 -24.98
CA ASP A 221 -7.23 8.04 -25.26
C ASP A 221 -8.60 8.60 -24.85
N ILE A 222 -8.66 9.29 -23.70
CA ILE A 222 -9.89 9.99 -23.27
C ILE A 222 -10.27 11.04 -24.28
N LYS A 223 -9.35 11.95 -24.66
CA LYS A 223 -9.59 13.00 -25.64
C LYS A 223 -10.10 12.40 -26.95
N SER A 224 -9.41 11.38 -27.47
CA SER A 224 -9.80 10.71 -28.73
C SER A 224 -11.18 10.05 -28.63
N SER A 225 -11.48 9.40 -27.49
CA SER A 225 -12.77 8.74 -27.30
C SER A 225 -13.92 9.74 -27.29
N ILE A 226 -13.77 10.88 -26.62
CA ILE A 226 -14.79 11.93 -26.55
C ILE A 226 -14.90 12.64 -27.90
N SER A 227 -13.80 13.03 -28.55
CA SER A 227 -13.79 13.73 -29.84
C SER A 227 -14.39 12.91 -30.99
N ASN A 228 -14.44 11.57 -30.87
CA ASN A 228 -15.11 10.72 -31.86
C ASN A 228 -16.62 10.69 -31.72
N LEU A 229 -17.19 11.30 -30.69
CA LEU A 229 -18.63 11.40 -30.54
C LEU A 229 -19.19 12.49 -31.49
N LYS A 230 -20.40 12.24 -32.00
CA LYS A 230 -21.04 13.16 -32.93
C LYS A 230 -21.31 14.52 -32.26
N ASN A 231 -21.15 15.59 -33.00
CA ASN A 231 -21.33 17.00 -32.58
C ASN A 231 -20.28 17.53 -31.61
N ILE A 232 -19.19 16.82 -31.36
CA ILE A 232 -18.03 17.33 -30.61
C ILE A 232 -16.95 17.77 -31.61
N GLU A 233 -16.50 19.02 -31.48
CA GLU A 233 -15.49 19.62 -32.34
C GLU A 233 -14.09 19.54 -31.70
N ASP A 234 -14.01 19.80 -30.40
CA ASP A 234 -12.74 19.72 -29.64
C ASP A 234 -12.95 19.33 -28.19
N VAL A 235 -11.89 18.77 -27.56
CA VAL A 235 -11.82 18.46 -26.15
C VAL A 235 -10.49 18.95 -25.59
N HIS A 236 -10.56 19.93 -24.70
CA HIS A 236 -9.38 20.56 -24.12
C HIS A 236 -9.53 20.75 -22.60
N HIS A 237 -8.53 21.31 -21.95
CA HIS A 237 -8.48 21.53 -20.49
C HIS A 237 -8.88 20.29 -19.69
N VAL A 238 -8.33 19.13 -20.09
CA VAL A 238 -8.67 17.85 -19.47
C VAL A 238 -7.77 17.61 -18.27
N HIS A 239 -8.39 17.55 -17.09
CA HIS A 239 -7.77 17.14 -15.85
C HIS A 239 -8.38 15.80 -15.40
N ILE A 240 -7.51 14.88 -15.00
CA ILE A 240 -7.92 13.58 -14.46
C ILE A 240 -7.09 13.27 -13.23
N TRP A 241 -7.73 12.81 -12.18
CA TRP A 241 -7.05 12.44 -10.95
C TRP A 241 -7.74 11.31 -10.21
N SER A 242 -7.00 10.61 -9.37
CA SER A 242 -7.54 9.59 -8.48
C SER A 242 -7.97 10.21 -7.15
N LEU A 243 -9.21 9.97 -6.73
CA LEU A 243 -9.68 10.32 -5.38
C LEU A 243 -9.27 9.26 -4.35
N ASP A 244 -9.31 8.00 -4.76
CA ASP A 244 -8.83 6.82 -4.05
C ASP A 244 -8.35 5.78 -5.09
N GLU A 245 -7.98 4.56 -4.67
CA GLU A 245 -7.53 3.48 -5.56
C GLU A 245 -8.57 3.06 -6.62
N LYS A 246 -9.84 3.39 -6.43
CA LYS A 246 -10.97 2.91 -7.25
C LYS A 246 -11.75 4.03 -7.93
N THR A 247 -11.73 5.22 -7.36
CA THR A 247 -12.54 6.34 -7.81
C THR A 247 -11.68 7.34 -8.56
N ILE A 248 -11.99 7.53 -9.83
CA ILE A 248 -11.34 8.48 -10.71
C ILE A 248 -12.29 9.63 -10.94
N ALA A 249 -11.77 10.86 -10.89
CA ALA A 249 -12.47 12.08 -11.23
C ALA A 249 -11.87 12.71 -12.49
N LEU A 250 -12.71 13.38 -13.26
CA LEU A 250 -12.33 14.06 -14.50
C LEU A 250 -13.02 15.41 -14.58
N GLU A 251 -12.30 16.38 -15.11
CA GLU A 251 -12.77 17.67 -15.52
C GLU A 251 -12.33 17.91 -16.96
N ALA A 252 -13.22 18.43 -17.81
CA ALA A 252 -12.91 18.70 -19.21
C ALA A 252 -13.82 19.79 -19.78
N HIS A 253 -13.26 20.56 -20.74
CA HIS A 253 -14.01 21.47 -21.61
C HIS A 253 -14.28 20.78 -22.94
N ILE A 254 -15.49 20.87 -23.41
CA ILE A 254 -15.97 20.22 -24.63
C ILE A 254 -16.59 21.26 -25.54
N VAL A 255 -15.93 21.52 -26.67
CA VAL A 255 -16.48 22.36 -27.72
C VAL A 255 -17.45 21.51 -28.55
N ALA A 256 -18.69 21.92 -28.58
CA ALA A 256 -19.74 21.16 -29.26
C ALA A 256 -20.65 22.04 -30.07
N ASN A 257 -21.02 21.57 -31.27
CA ASN A 257 -21.98 22.23 -32.12
C ASN A 257 -23.39 21.75 -31.76
N ILE A 258 -24.09 22.53 -30.93
CA ILE A 258 -25.36 22.19 -30.32
C ILE A 258 -26.32 23.38 -30.44
N ASP A 259 -27.51 23.15 -30.94
CA ASP A 259 -28.55 24.17 -31.16
C ASP A 259 -29.57 24.28 -30.01
N SER A 260 -29.60 23.30 -29.10
CA SER A 260 -30.60 23.25 -28.03
C SER A 260 -30.06 22.71 -26.71
N PHE A 261 -30.71 23.12 -25.61
CA PHE A 261 -30.38 22.61 -24.27
C PHE A 261 -30.60 21.09 -24.13
N ASP A 262 -31.64 20.56 -24.76
CA ASP A 262 -31.97 19.12 -24.74
C ASP A 262 -30.90 18.28 -25.46
N GLU A 263 -30.35 18.79 -26.56
CA GLU A 263 -29.23 18.16 -27.26
C GLU A 263 -27.98 18.16 -26.41
N MET A 264 -27.69 19.30 -25.74
CA MET A 264 -26.55 19.40 -24.81
C MET A 264 -26.65 18.38 -23.67
N GLU A 265 -27.83 18.26 -23.04
CA GLU A 265 -28.02 17.31 -21.95
C GLU A 265 -27.88 15.85 -22.44
N SER A 266 -28.38 15.55 -23.63
CA SER A 266 -28.25 14.23 -24.26
C SER A 266 -26.80 13.92 -24.58
N LEU A 267 -26.03 14.87 -25.13
CA LEU A 267 -24.62 14.69 -25.41
C LEU A 267 -23.81 14.54 -24.13
N LYS A 268 -24.13 15.31 -23.08
CA LYS A 268 -23.50 15.19 -21.75
C LYS A 268 -23.67 13.79 -21.16
N GLN A 269 -24.87 13.21 -21.26
CA GLN A 269 -25.11 11.86 -20.80
C GLN A 269 -24.34 10.83 -21.62
N LEU A 270 -24.23 11.01 -22.93
CA LEU A 270 -23.43 10.14 -23.81
C LEU A 270 -21.95 10.19 -23.45
N VAL A 271 -21.38 11.36 -23.24
CA VAL A 271 -19.98 11.53 -22.80
C VAL A 271 -19.75 10.86 -21.44
N LYS A 272 -20.67 11.06 -20.47
CA LYS A 272 -20.57 10.42 -19.15
C LYS A 272 -20.62 8.90 -19.23
N GLN A 273 -21.48 8.36 -20.10
CA GLN A 273 -21.56 6.93 -20.32
C GLN A 273 -20.27 6.39 -20.96
N GLU A 274 -19.74 7.05 -21.98
CA GLU A 274 -18.48 6.69 -22.63
C GLU A 274 -17.31 6.67 -21.63
N LEU A 275 -17.21 7.68 -20.75
CA LEU A 275 -16.22 7.77 -19.69
C LEU A 275 -16.35 6.65 -18.66
N ALA A 276 -17.59 6.30 -18.29
CA ALA A 276 -17.87 5.22 -17.36
C ALA A 276 -17.54 3.84 -17.93
N ASP A 277 -17.99 3.57 -19.15
CA ASP A 277 -17.90 2.25 -19.79
C ASP A 277 -16.46 1.91 -20.21
N LYS A 278 -15.72 2.88 -20.76
CA LYS A 278 -14.36 2.65 -21.26
C LYS A 278 -13.26 2.88 -20.23
N PHE A 279 -13.42 3.87 -19.36
CA PHE A 279 -12.35 4.32 -18.45
C PHE A 279 -12.69 4.16 -16.96
N ASN A 280 -13.90 3.65 -16.65
CA ASN A 280 -14.40 3.55 -15.27
C ASN A 280 -14.43 4.90 -14.52
N ILE A 281 -14.63 6.01 -15.26
CA ILE A 281 -14.72 7.36 -14.70
C ILE A 281 -16.19 7.65 -14.39
N THR A 282 -16.54 7.62 -13.12
CA THR A 282 -17.94 7.82 -12.67
C THR A 282 -18.20 9.21 -12.11
N HIS A 283 -17.15 9.98 -11.86
CA HIS A 283 -17.26 11.36 -11.39
C HIS A 283 -16.64 12.29 -12.43
N SER A 284 -17.46 13.09 -13.12
CA SER A 284 -16.98 14.03 -14.11
C SER A 284 -17.70 15.37 -14.04
N THR A 285 -16.94 16.44 -14.17
CA THR A 285 -17.40 17.80 -14.40
C THR A 285 -17.09 18.15 -15.84
N LEU A 286 -18.12 18.46 -16.62
CA LEU A 286 -17.99 18.75 -18.06
C LEU A 286 -18.53 20.15 -18.30
N GLU A 287 -17.69 21.04 -18.83
CA GLU A 287 -18.06 22.36 -19.31
C GLU A 287 -18.26 22.29 -20.82
N PHE A 288 -19.43 22.71 -21.28
CA PHE A 288 -19.73 22.76 -22.71
C PHE A 288 -19.59 24.17 -23.23
N GLU A 289 -18.83 24.30 -24.30
CA GLU A 289 -18.52 25.59 -24.96
C GLU A 289 -19.05 25.55 -26.39
N HIS A 290 -19.49 26.69 -26.89
CA HIS A 290 -19.91 26.84 -28.28
C HIS A 290 -18.74 27.20 -29.19
N GLU A 291 -17.72 27.91 -28.68
CA GLU A 291 -16.47 28.28 -29.36
C GLU A 291 -15.31 28.06 -28.36
N MET A 292 -14.11 27.85 -28.88
CA MET A 292 -12.92 27.71 -28.06
C MET A 292 -12.62 29.05 -27.33
N MET A 293 -12.80 29.08 -26.03
CA MET A 293 -12.64 30.27 -25.20
C MET A 293 -11.32 30.31 -24.40
N CYS A 294 -10.44 29.32 -24.51
CA CYS A 294 -9.17 29.25 -23.77
C CYS A 294 -7.97 29.60 -24.61
#